data_e2f9c71b5f61fed5106cf98f1486fe41
#
_entry.id   e2f9c71b5f61fed5106cf98f1486fe41
#
_cell.length_a   1.000
_cell.length_b   1.000
_cell.length_c   1.000
_cell.angle_alpha   90.00
_cell.angle_beta   90.00
_cell.angle_gamma   90.00
#
_symmetry.space_group_name_H-M   'P 1'
#
loop_
_entity.id
_entity.type
_entity.pdbx_description
1 polymer ?
#
loop_
_entity_poly.entity_id
_entity_poly.type
_entity_poly.pdbx_seq_one_letter_code
_entity_poly.pdbx_strand_id
1 'polypeptide(L)'
;MDLLKQLEHPREELVLDNGLRVLVLPTPGRVSAAASLYVKCGSRFEEVSTNGLSHVVEHMVFRGSERHPTSAALNLAIEEHGAHVEATTSVDLTSYEVLGPRETVLEAMEIFAEVFRAPCFEGFDVEKQILKAEIEEELDEQGRSYDVSDLSRKQLYPQHPLGFAVSGTLANVARFTVADLQKHLARFYVASNAILAVAGDLRIDDVVAAAQRAFGDWRRGDPVVLETPSVAAKKPFVALDDPGGAQSDLRVAWRTVGARADDARPLQVVERLLDDGLAARLQKRVVDEKGLAYHVSAGADLFEDVGAFDVAASVAHGKAPTMVREALQMTRELATSVAPDAELDRVRRRYVWSQRALLDVPRDLASFYGSGRLLGLDETLASAVASFVDVDAERARAAAERVFGAQAFVACVGELPRSAERQIKAML
;
A
#
# COMPACT_ATOMS: atom_id res chain seq x y z
N MET A 1 1.28 5.66 31.34
CA MET A 1 2.05 4.40 31.59
C MET A 1 1.18 3.17 31.45
N ASP A 2 -0.09 3.21 31.85
CA ASP A 2 -1.03 2.07 31.71
C ASP A 2 -1.43 1.78 30.25
N LEU A 3 -1.54 2.82 29.43
CA LEU A 3 -1.97 2.72 28.04
C LEU A 3 -0.95 1.98 27.13
N LEU A 4 0.36 2.25 27.30
CA LEU A 4 1.40 1.56 26.54
C LEU A 4 1.50 0.08 26.91
N LYS A 5 1.24 -0.26 28.19
CA LYS A 5 1.16 -1.65 28.62
C LYS A 5 0.02 -2.43 27.96
N GLN A 6 -1.10 -1.76 27.64
CA GLN A 6 -2.22 -2.39 26.93
C GLN A 6 -1.91 -2.66 25.46
N LEU A 7 -0.86 -2.04 24.92
CA LEU A 7 -0.36 -2.23 23.56
C LEU A 7 0.84 -3.20 23.50
N GLU A 8 1.35 -3.63 24.65
CA GLU A 8 2.31 -4.73 24.75
C GLU A 8 1.57 -6.03 24.39
N HIS A 9 1.69 -6.40 23.14
CA HIS A 9 1.04 -7.58 22.58
C HIS A 9 2.07 -8.73 22.55
N PRO A 10 1.72 -9.92 23.11
CA PRO A 10 2.57 -11.09 22.99
C PRO A 10 2.78 -11.42 21.51
N ARG A 11 4.03 -11.61 21.13
CA ARG A 11 4.40 -11.99 19.78
C ARG A 11 5.63 -12.89 19.83
N GLU A 12 5.73 -13.77 18.88
CA GLU A 12 6.94 -14.55 18.65
C GLU A 12 7.39 -14.39 17.20
N GLU A 13 8.68 -14.24 17.00
CA GLU A 13 9.30 -14.18 15.70
C GLU A 13 10.33 -15.26 15.59
N LEU A 14 10.24 -16.09 14.57
CA LEU A 14 11.19 -17.16 14.28
C LEU A 14 11.54 -17.17 12.80
N VAL A 15 12.62 -17.84 12.48
CA VAL A 15 13.06 -18.03 11.10
C VAL A 15 13.18 -19.52 10.84
N LEU A 16 12.47 -20.02 9.82
CA LEU A 16 12.59 -21.41 9.39
C LEU A 16 13.96 -21.66 8.75
N ASP A 17 14.37 -22.93 8.67
CA ASP A 17 15.68 -23.32 8.11
C ASP A 17 15.90 -22.80 6.66
N ASN A 18 14.83 -22.64 5.90
CA ASN A 18 14.86 -22.07 4.55
C ASN A 18 14.95 -20.54 4.50
N GLY A 19 14.89 -19.86 5.65
CA GLY A 19 15.00 -18.41 5.76
C GLY A 19 13.67 -17.66 5.78
N LEU A 20 12.53 -18.33 5.69
CA LEU A 20 11.23 -17.69 5.87
C LEU A 20 11.09 -17.19 7.31
N ARG A 21 10.79 -15.92 7.46
CA ARG A 21 10.46 -15.31 8.76
C ARG A 21 8.99 -15.50 9.06
N VAL A 22 8.68 -16.02 10.25
CA VAL A 22 7.31 -16.26 10.72
C VAL A 22 7.06 -15.42 11.96
N LEU A 23 6.00 -14.61 11.91
CA LEU A 23 5.48 -13.80 13.02
C LEU A 23 4.23 -14.47 13.56
N VAL A 24 4.23 -14.84 14.82
CA VAL A 24 3.05 -15.38 15.52
C VAL A 24 2.51 -14.28 16.45
N LEU A 25 1.25 -13.93 16.27
CA LEU A 25 0.58 -12.79 16.90
C LEU A 25 -0.69 -13.29 17.63
N PRO A 26 -0.56 -13.87 18.84
CA PRO A 26 -1.71 -14.41 19.57
C PRO A 26 -2.72 -13.32 19.92
N THR A 27 -4.00 -13.50 19.54
CA THR A 27 -5.12 -12.61 19.89
C THR A 27 -6.18 -13.37 20.69
N PRO A 28 -6.00 -13.55 22.00
CA PRO A 28 -6.87 -14.39 22.82
C PRO A 28 -8.33 -13.95 22.76
N GLY A 29 -9.26 -14.93 22.64
CA GLY A 29 -10.68 -14.70 22.61
C GLY A 29 -11.26 -14.30 21.25
N ARG A 30 -10.44 -14.15 20.19
CA ARG A 30 -10.94 -13.89 18.83
C ARG A 30 -11.39 -15.20 18.17
N VAL A 31 -12.52 -15.16 17.48
CA VAL A 31 -13.06 -16.31 16.73
C VAL A 31 -12.49 -16.40 15.32
N SER A 32 -12.06 -15.26 14.76
CA SER A 32 -11.39 -15.20 13.47
C SER A 32 -9.89 -15.23 13.63
N ALA A 33 -9.21 -15.72 12.59
CA ALA A 33 -7.76 -15.68 12.47
C ALA A 33 -7.35 -15.31 11.04
N ALA A 34 -6.11 -14.86 10.88
CA ALA A 34 -5.52 -14.51 9.62
C ALA A 34 -4.13 -15.13 9.49
N ALA A 35 -3.82 -15.71 8.32
CA ALA A 35 -2.49 -16.12 7.94
C ALA A 35 -2.10 -15.36 6.67
N SER A 36 -1.20 -14.40 6.79
CA SER A 36 -0.87 -13.44 5.74
C SER A 36 0.58 -13.58 5.32
N LEU A 37 0.81 -13.87 4.03
CA LEU A 37 2.13 -13.93 3.42
C LEU A 37 2.41 -12.62 2.69
N TYR A 38 3.47 -11.93 3.07
CA TYR A 38 3.97 -10.71 2.43
C TYR A 38 5.23 -11.04 1.65
N VAL A 39 5.22 -10.74 0.36
CA VAL A 39 6.35 -10.97 -0.55
C VAL A 39 6.88 -9.63 -1.02
N LYS A 40 8.20 -9.41 -0.98
CA LYS A 40 8.84 -8.20 -1.50
C LYS A 40 8.87 -8.28 -3.03
N CYS A 41 7.72 -7.96 -3.65
CA CYS A 41 7.44 -8.08 -5.07
C CYS A 41 6.35 -7.06 -5.42
N GLY A 42 6.47 -6.36 -6.53
CA GLY A 42 5.54 -5.35 -6.99
C GLY A 42 6.14 -4.56 -8.15
N SER A 43 5.41 -3.57 -8.68
CA SER A 43 5.83 -2.83 -9.88
C SER A 43 7.19 -2.14 -9.73
N ARG A 44 7.61 -1.81 -8.51
CA ARG A 44 8.91 -1.22 -8.21
C ARG A 44 10.10 -2.11 -8.60
N PHE A 45 9.93 -3.42 -8.59
CA PHE A 45 10.99 -4.40 -8.88
C PHE A 45 10.96 -4.90 -10.32
N GLU A 46 10.13 -4.30 -11.15
CA GLU A 46 9.95 -4.64 -12.55
C GLU A 46 10.79 -3.74 -13.46
N GLU A 47 11.06 -4.22 -14.65
CA GLU A 47 11.64 -3.45 -15.73
C GLU A 47 10.53 -3.00 -16.69
N VAL A 48 10.81 -2.04 -17.58
CA VAL A 48 9.82 -1.59 -18.59
C VAL A 48 9.22 -2.78 -19.35
N SER A 49 10.03 -3.80 -19.61
CA SER A 49 9.60 -5.01 -20.31
C SER A 49 8.83 -6.01 -19.47
N THR A 50 8.87 -5.95 -18.18
CA THR A 50 8.18 -6.87 -17.24
C THR A 50 7.11 -6.17 -16.42
N ASN A 51 6.87 -4.88 -16.65
CA ASN A 51 5.87 -4.13 -15.90
C ASN A 51 4.47 -4.74 -16.08
N GLY A 52 3.84 -5.02 -14.94
CA GLY A 52 2.57 -5.71 -14.78
C GLY A 52 2.70 -7.20 -14.43
N LEU A 53 3.92 -7.77 -14.42
CA LEU A 53 4.10 -9.20 -14.21
C LEU A 53 3.79 -9.64 -12.77
N SER A 54 4.02 -8.76 -11.77
CA SER A 54 3.65 -9.02 -10.37
C SER A 54 2.13 -9.17 -10.24
N HIS A 55 1.35 -8.31 -10.87
CA HIS A 55 -0.10 -8.36 -10.87
C HIS A 55 -0.62 -9.59 -11.63
N VAL A 56 -0.05 -9.91 -12.78
CA VAL A 56 -0.38 -11.14 -13.53
C VAL A 56 -0.12 -12.39 -12.69
N VAL A 57 0.98 -12.44 -11.95
CA VAL A 57 1.30 -13.58 -11.08
C VAL A 57 0.32 -13.66 -9.90
N GLU A 58 -0.10 -12.53 -9.33
CA GLU A 58 -1.14 -12.51 -8.30
C GLU A 58 -2.42 -13.19 -8.78
N HIS A 59 -2.94 -12.82 -9.96
CA HIS A 59 -4.11 -13.46 -10.55
C HIS A 59 -3.89 -14.97 -10.79
N MET A 60 -2.72 -15.34 -11.27
CA MET A 60 -2.42 -16.73 -11.65
C MET A 60 -2.29 -17.67 -10.44
N VAL A 61 -1.93 -17.21 -9.26
CA VAL A 61 -1.87 -18.08 -8.07
C VAL A 61 -3.25 -18.61 -7.67
N PHE A 62 -4.33 -17.91 -8.01
CA PHE A 62 -5.71 -18.38 -7.77
C PHE A 62 -6.21 -19.38 -8.80
N ARG A 63 -5.42 -19.68 -9.85
CA ARG A 63 -5.78 -20.68 -10.86
C ARG A 63 -5.60 -22.11 -10.38
N GLY A 64 -4.90 -22.32 -9.28
CA GLY A 64 -4.77 -23.61 -8.62
C GLY A 64 -3.33 -24.04 -8.38
N SER A 65 -3.20 -25.24 -7.86
CA SER A 65 -1.96 -25.94 -7.58
C SER A 65 -1.94 -27.31 -8.26
N GLU A 66 -0.84 -28.03 -8.16
CA GLU A 66 -0.75 -29.42 -8.67
C GLU A 66 -1.81 -30.34 -8.04
N ARG A 67 -2.13 -30.15 -6.74
CA ARG A 67 -3.16 -30.94 -6.04
C ARG A 67 -4.58 -30.46 -6.30
N HIS A 68 -4.74 -29.15 -6.50
CA HIS A 68 -6.02 -28.50 -6.78
C HIS A 68 -5.91 -27.79 -8.14
N PRO A 69 -6.02 -28.53 -9.26
CA PRO A 69 -5.56 -28.06 -10.59
C PRO A 69 -6.48 -27.03 -11.24
N THR A 70 -7.52 -26.61 -10.58
CA THR A 70 -8.42 -25.54 -11.05
C THR A 70 -8.74 -24.55 -9.95
N SER A 71 -9.09 -23.32 -10.32
CA SER A 71 -9.56 -22.29 -9.38
C SER A 71 -10.72 -22.79 -8.52
N ALA A 72 -11.71 -23.47 -9.13
CA ALA A 72 -12.85 -24.03 -8.42
C ALA A 72 -12.45 -25.10 -7.38
N ALA A 73 -11.50 -25.99 -7.73
CA ALA A 73 -11.02 -27.01 -6.80
C ALA A 73 -10.24 -26.43 -5.63
N LEU A 74 -9.39 -25.41 -5.91
CA LEU A 74 -8.64 -24.71 -4.87
C LEU A 74 -9.58 -23.94 -3.92
N ASN A 75 -10.50 -23.16 -4.47
CA ASN A 75 -11.44 -22.38 -3.66
C ASN A 75 -12.34 -23.28 -2.83
N LEU A 76 -12.88 -24.38 -3.41
CA LEU A 76 -13.69 -25.33 -2.67
C LEU A 76 -12.91 -25.92 -1.48
N ALA A 77 -11.67 -26.35 -1.69
CA ALA A 77 -10.85 -26.89 -0.63
C ALA A 77 -10.62 -25.90 0.52
N ILE A 78 -10.47 -24.62 0.23
CA ILE A 78 -10.31 -23.55 1.23
C ILE A 78 -11.65 -23.24 1.92
N GLU A 79 -12.74 -23.13 1.14
CA GLU A 79 -14.07 -22.81 1.65
C GLU A 79 -14.67 -23.92 2.53
N GLU A 80 -14.30 -25.19 2.32
CA GLU A 80 -14.65 -26.29 3.22
C GLU A 80 -14.12 -26.11 4.65
N HIS A 81 -13.06 -25.30 4.82
CA HIS A 81 -12.54 -24.87 6.11
C HIS A 81 -13.20 -23.59 6.65
N GLY A 82 -14.23 -23.06 5.97
CA GLY A 82 -14.88 -21.79 6.31
C GLY A 82 -13.97 -20.58 6.09
N ALA A 83 -12.88 -20.75 5.35
CA ALA A 83 -11.90 -19.72 5.06
C ALA A 83 -12.08 -19.13 3.64
N HIS A 84 -11.49 -17.97 3.41
CA HIS A 84 -11.36 -17.38 2.08
C HIS A 84 -9.97 -16.77 1.92
N VAL A 85 -9.60 -16.49 0.70
CA VAL A 85 -8.29 -15.91 0.36
C VAL A 85 -8.47 -14.59 -0.38
N GLU A 86 -7.68 -13.61 0.02
CA GLU A 86 -7.55 -12.34 -0.67
C GLU A 86 -6.08 -12.11 -1.05
N ALA A 87 -5.85 -11.33 -2.11
CA ALA A 87 -4.52 -10.88 -2.47
C ALA A 87 -4.55 -9.42 -2.91
N THR A 88 -3.41 -8.77 -2.82
CA THR A 88 -3.23 -7.40 -3.28
C THR A 88 -1.78 -7.21 -3.72
N THR A 89 -1.61 -6.76 -4.95
CA THR A 89 -0.31 -6.29 -5.46
C THR A 89 -0.23 -4.78 -5.31
N SER A 90 0.83 -4.31 -4.69
CA SER A 90 1.15 -2.89 -4.59
C SER A 90 2.46 -2.56 -5.32
N VAL A 91 2.95 -1.35 -5.11
CA VAL A 91 4.18 -0.89 -5.76
C VAL A 91 5.40 -1.69 -5.28
N ASP A 92 5.51 -1.99 -3.99
CA ASP A 92 6.72 -2.59 -3.38
C ASP A 92 6.48 -3.91 -2.64
N LEU A 93 5.24 -4.37 -2.54
CA LEU A 93 4.91 -5.68 -1.97
C LEU A 93 3.67 -6.30 -2.63
N THR A 94 3.57 -7.62 -2.55
CA THR A 94 2.35 -8.38 -2.80
C THR A 94 1.99 -9.14 -1.53
N SER A 95 0.75 -9.05 -1.09
CA SER A 95 0.22 -9.78 0.05
C SER A 95 -0.79 -10.84 -0.37
N TYR A 96 -0.82 -11.95 0.36
CA TYR A 96 -1.76 -13.04 0.23
C TYR A 96 -2.28 -13.38 1.61
N GLU A 97 -3.60 -13.34 1.80
CA GLU A 97 -4.21 -13.45 3.11
C GLU A 97 -5.25 -14.56 3.13
N VAL A 98 -5.05 -15.54 4.00
CA VAL A 98 -6.05 -16.56 4.33
C VAL A 98 -6.78 -16.12 5.59
N LEU A 99 -8.07 -15.88 5.47
CA LEU A 99 -8.94 -15.41 6.54
C LEU A 99 -9.99 -16.46 6.85
N GLY A 100 -10.18 -16.80 8.12
CA GLY A 100 -11.13 -17.84 8.49
C GLY A 100 -11.29 -18.05 9.99
N PRO A 101 -12.01 -19.11 10.39
CA PRO A 101 -12.13 -19.52 11.78
C PRO A 101 -10.77 -19.91 12.36
N ARG A 102 -10.52 -19.57 13.62
CA ARG A 102 -9.28 -19.95 14.31
C ARG A 102 -9.04 -21.47 14.36
N GLU A 103 -10.10 -22.26 14.29
CA GLU A 103 -10.05 -23.71 14.36
C GLU A 103 -9.48 -24.35 13.08
N THR A 104 -9.58 -23.66 11.93
CA THR A 104 -9.31 -24.25 10.60
C THR A 104 -8.43 -23.39 9.69
N VAL A 105 -8.07 -22.18 10.10
CA VAL A 105 -7.28 -21.25 9.26
C VAL A 105 -5.90 -21.81 8.92
N LEU A 106 -5.30 -22.63 9.79
CA LEU A 106 -3.98 -23.20 9.56
C LEU A 106 -4.00 -24.25 8.46
N GLU A 107 -5.04 -25.09 8.43
CA GLU A 107 -5.26 -26.07 7.37
C GLU A 107 -5.54 -25.37 6.04
N ALA A 108 -6.37 -24.32 6.02
CA ALA A 108 -6.63 -23.52 4.84
C ALA A 108 -5.33 -22.83 4.33
N MET A 109 -4.48 -22.34 5.23
CA MET A 109 -3.17 -21.79 4.88
C MET A 109 -2.27 -22.86 4.25
N GLU A 110 -2.24 -24.09 4.77
CA GLU A 110 -1.44 -25.17 4.21
C GLU A 110 -1.88 -25.53 2.78
N ILE A 111 -3.20 -25.55 2.53
CA ILE A 111 -3.77 -25.75 1.19
C ILE A 111 -3.34 -24.59 0.26
N PHE A 112 -3.52 -23.35 0.70
CA PHE A 112 -3.18 -22.20 -0.13
C PHE A 112 -1.67 -22.10 -0.40
N ALA A 113 -0.81 -22.46 0.55
CA ALA A 113 0.64 -22.44 0.38
C ALA A 113 1.15 -23.28 -0.80
N GLU A 114 0.35 -24.27 -1.26
CA GLU A 114 0.71 -25.11 -2.41
C GLU A 114 0.87 -24.30 -3.71
N VAL A 115 0.10 -23.19 -3.88
CA VAL A 115 0.17 -22.36 -5.09
C VAL A 115 1.53 -21.69 -5.28
N PHE A 116 2.32 -21.51 -4.22
CA PHE A 116 3.66 -20.93 -4.29
C PHE A 116 4.77 -21.95 -4.57
N ARG A 117 4.48 -23.24 -4.34
CA ARG A 117 5.44 -24.33 -4.52
C ARG A 117 5.24 -25.05 -5.84
N ALA A 118 3.98 -25.27 -6.21
CA ALA A 118 3.59 -25.99 -7.41
C ALA A 118 2.37 -25.33 -8.08
N PRO A 119 2.52 -24.09 -8.61
CA PRO A 119 1.43 -23.34 -9.22
C PRO A 119 0.94 -23.99 -10.50
N CYS A 120 -0.36 -23.93 -10.74
CA CYS A 120 -0.97 -24.30 -12.01
C CYS A 120 -1.06 -23.07 -12.91
N PHE A 121 -0.64 -23.21 -14.19
CA PHE A 121 -0.72 -22.14 -15.19
C PHE A 121 -1.82 -22.40 -16.24
N GLU A 122 -2.72 -23.35 -15.96
CA GLU A 122 -3.85 -23.61 -16.83
C GLU A 122 -4.79 -22.40 -16.88
N GLY A 123 -5.33 -22.11 -18.05
CA GLY A 123 -6.23 -20.96 -18.23
C GLY A 123 -5.52 -19.60 -18.32
N PHE A 124 -4.21 -19.54 -18.47
CA PHE A 124 -3.47 -18.27 -18.57
C PHE A 124 -3.96 -17.36 -19.72
N ASP A 125 -4.35 -17.93 -20.86
CA ASP A 125 -4.88 -17.12 -21.97
C ASP A 125 -6.26 -16.49 -21.62
N VAL A 126 -7.05 -17.17 -20.81
CA VAL A 126 -8.32 -16.61 -20.29
C VAL A 126 -8.02 -15.47 -19.31
N GLU A 127 -7.07 -15.68 -18.40
CA GLU A 127 -6.66 -14.66 -17.44
C GLU A 127 -6.09 -13.42 -18.10
N LYS A 128 -5.32 -13.59 -19.17
CA LYS A 128 -4.85 -12.45 -19.97
C LYS A 128 -5.99 -11.60 -20.55
N GLN A 129 -7.12 -12.20 -20.92
CA GLN A 129 -8.27 -11.41 -21.40
C GLN A 129 -8.93 -10.62 -20.25
N ILE A 130 -9.03 -11.22 -19.07
CA ILE A 130 -9.56 -10.54 -17.86
C ILE A 130 -8.67 -9.35 -17.51
N LEU A 131 -7.35 -9.57 -17.39
CA LEU A 131 -6.38 -8.53 -17.10
C LEU A 131 -6.35 -7.40 -18.14
N LYS A 132 -6.51 -7.75 -19.42
CA LYS A 132 -6.61 -6.72 -20.47
C LYS A 132 -7.88 -5.89 -20.32
N ALA A 133 -9.02 -6.51 -20.04
CA ALA A 133 -10.28 -5.79 -19.81
C ALA A 133 -10.15 -4.86 -18.61
N GLU A 134 -9.55 -5.32 -17.50
CA GLU A 134 -9.27 -4.50 -16.32
C GLU A 134 -8.39 -3.30 -16.65
N ILE A 135 -7.29 -3.49 -17.38
CA ILE A 135 -6.43 -2.38 -17.81
C ILE A 135 -7.18 -1.43 -18.75
N GLU A 136 -7.98 -1.96 -19.69
CA GLU A 136 -8.75 -1.15 -20.64
C GLU A 136 -9.78 -0.27 -19.96
N GLU A 137 -10.36 -0.71 -18.84
CA GLU A 137 -11.27 0.12 -18.01
C GLU A 137 -10.59 1.35 -17.42
N GLU A 138 -9.25 1.32 -17.25
CA GLU A 138 -8.46 2.43 -16.72
C GLU A 138 -7.87 3.34 -17.82
N LEU A 139 -8.12 3.06 -19.11
CA LEU A 139 -7.50 3.78 -20.22
C LEU A 139 -8.48 4.61 -21.03
N ASP A 140 -7.98 5.76 -21.50
CA ASP A 140 -8.69 6.59 -22.49
C ASP A 140 -8.59 5.97 -23.92
N GLU A 141 -9.29 6.56 -24.86
CA GLU A 141 -9.25 6.15 -26.29
C GLU A 141 -7.84 6.20 -26.91
N GLN A 142 -6.90 6.91 -26.30
CA GLN A 142 -5.50 7.01 -26.70
C GLN A 142 -4.61 6.04 -25.94
N GLY A 143 -5.17 5.20 -25.05
CA GLY A 143 -4.43 4.23 -24.24
C GLY A 143 -3.64 4.86 -23.08
N ARG A 144 -4.08 6.02 -22.56
CA ARG A 144 -3.49 6.68 -21.40
C ARG A 144 -4.33 6.44 -20.16
N SER A 145 -3.70 6.13 -19.02
CA SER A 145 -4.40 5.88 -17.77
C SER A 145 -5.12 7.12 -17.24
N TYR A 146 -6.38 6.94 -16.85
CA TYR A 146 -7.16 7.94 -16.10
C TYR A 146 -6.83 7.96 -14.60
N ASP A 147 -6.08 6.99 -14.09
CA ASP A 147 -5.73 7.00 -12.67
C ASP A 147 -4.78 8.17 -12.36
N VAL A 148 -5.31 9.15 -11.62
CA VAL A 148 -4.54 10.32 -11.21
C VAL A 148 -3.40 9.95 -10.26
N SER A 149 -3.47 8.81 -9.56
CA SER A 149 -2.41 8.31 -8.68
C SER A 149 -1.22 7.82 -9.49
N ASP A 150 -1.48 7.03 -10.54
CA ASP A 150 -0.46 6.56 -11.48
C ASP A 150 0.19 7.73 -12.22
N LEU A 151 -0.61 8.68 -12.67
CA LEU A 151 -0.14 9.90 -13.30
C LEU A 151 0.80 10.70 -12.38
N SER A 152 0.41 10.84 -11.10
CA SER A 152 1.20 11.50 -10.07
C SER A 152 2.49 10.76 -9.76
N ARG A 153 2.45 9.43 -9.56
CA ARG A 153 3.66 8.63 -9.31
C ARG A 153 4.63 8.69 -10.48
N LYS A 154 4.13 8.55 -11.70
CA LYS A 154 4.95 8.69 -12.92
C LYS A 154 5.59 10.07 -13.04
N GLN A 155 4.91 11.12 -12.60
CA GLN A 155 5.43 12.48 -12.53
C GLN A 155 6.53 12.61 -11.47
N LEU A 156 6.31 12.08 -10.27
CA LEU A 156 7.25 12.14 -9.16
C LEU A 156 8.50 11.29 -9.42
N TYR A 157 8.35 10.11 -10.03
CA TYR A 157 9.42 9.14 -10.23
C TYR A 157 9.62 8.79 -11.72
N PRO A 158 9.94 9.80 -12.57
CA PRO A 158 10.15 9.55 -13.99
C PRO A 158 11.36 8.63 -14.20
N GLN A 159 11.22 7.66 -15.11
CA GLN A 159 12.28 6.69 -15.44
C GLN A 159 12.67 5.74 -14.29
N HIS A 160 11.87 5.66 -13.24
CA HIS A 160 12.04 4.69 -12.17
C HIS A 160 10.78 3.82 -12.01
N PRO A 161 10.92 2.51 -11.69
CA PRO A 161 9.77 1.62 -11.57
C PRO A 161 8.72 2.03 -10.51
N LEU A 162 9.06 2.85 -9.52
CA LEU A 162 8.08 3.49 -8.63
C LEU A 162 7.00 4.29 -9.37
N GLY A 163 7.29 4.76 -10.58
CA GLY A 163 6.34 5.45 -11.44
C GLY A 163 5.57 4.54 -12.40
N PHE A 164 5.75 3.23 -12.32
CA PHE A 164 5.01 2.26 -13.15
C PHE A 164 3.61 2.02 -12.60
N ALA A 165 2.64 1.81 -13.49
CA ALA A 165 1.34 1.29 -13.10
C ALA A 165 1.49 -0.13 -12.55
N VAL A 166 0.76 -0.45 -11.49
CA VAL A 166 0.79 -1.80 -10.88
C VAL A 166 0.18 -2.83 -11.84
N SER A 167 -0.93 -2.48 -12.50
CA SER A 167 -1.60 -3.29 -13.54
C SER A 167 -0.72 -3.54 -14.77
N GLY A 168 0.32 -2.74 -14.98
CA GLY A 168 1.23 -2.84 -16.11
C GLY A 168 0.70 -2.14 -17.36
N THR A 169 0.98 -2.73 -18.53
CA THR A 169 0.53 -2.22 -19.83
C THR A 169 -0.12 -3.31 -20.67
N LEU A 170 -1.11 -2.97 -21.51
CA LEU A 170 -1.73 -3.89 -22.47
C LEU A 170 -0.70 -4.61 -23.35
N ALA A 171 0.34 -3.87 -23.80
CA ALA A 171 1.40 -4.43 -24.64
C ALA A 171 2.23 -5.49 -23.90
N ASN A 172 2.51 -5.29 -22.63
CA ASN A 172 3.24 -6.25 -21.81
C ASN A 172 2.39 -7.49 -21.51
N VAL A 173 1.16 -7.29 -21.00
CA VAL A 173 0.24 -8.40 -20.68
C VAL A 173 -0.01 -9.28 -21.92
N ALA A 174 -0.18 -8.67 -23.09
CA ALA A 174 -0.40 -9.42 -24.33
C ALA A 174 0.74 -10.40 -24.68
N ARG A 175 2.00 -10.04 -24.41
CA ARG A 175 3.19 -10.82 -24.78
C ARG A 175 3.70 -11.76 -23.71
N PHE A 176 3.30 -11.61 -22.45
CA PHE A 176 3.75 -12.48 -21.37
C PHE A 176 3.44 -13.96 -21.66
N THR A 177 4.36 -14.80 -21.27
CA THR A 177 4.30 -16.25 -21.41
C THR A 177 4.37 -16.94 -20.06
N VAL A 178 3.99 -18.20 -19.98
CA VAL A 178 4.16 -19.00 -18.75
C VAL A 178 5.62 -19.02 -18.29
N ALA A 179 6.58 -19.00 -19.21
CA ALA A 179 8.00 -18.94 -18.87
C ALA A 179 8.38 -17.63 -18.15
N ASP A 180 7.72 -16.51 -18.46
CA ASP A 180 7.94 -15.24 -17.78
C ASP A 180 7.40 -15.27 -16.36
N LEU A 181 6.20 -15.87 -16.17
CA LEU A 181 5.62 -16.07 -14.83
C LEU A 181 6.51 -16.97 -13.96
N GLN A 182 7.00 -18.08 -14.52
CA GLN A 182 7.91 -19.00 -13.83
C GLN A 182 9.21 -18.32 -13.40
N LYS A 183 9.79 -17.49 -14.26
CA LYS A 183 10.98 -16.68 -13.92
C LYS A 183 10.69 -15.68 -12.81
N HIS A 184 9.53 -15.02 -12.87
CA HIS A 184 9.10 -14.05 -11.85
C HIS A 184 8.92 -14.73 -10.51
N LEU A 185 8.18 -15.84 -10.45
CA LEU A 185 8.02 -16.66 -9.24
C LEU A 185 9.39 -17.13 -8.72
N ALA A 186 10.25 -17.63 -9.60
CA ALA A 186 11.57 -18.08 -9.22
C ALA A 186 12.47 -16.96 -8.65
N ARG A 187 12.27 -15.71 -9.03
CA ARG A 187 13.04 -14.57 -8.55
C ARG A 187 12.51 -14.02 -7.23
N PHE A 188 11.21 -13.82 -7.13
CA PHE A 188 10.61 -13.06 -6.04
C PHE A 188 9.94 -13.94 -4.97
N TYR A 189 9.34 -15.07 -5.36
CA TYR A 189 8.58 -15.95 -4.46
C TYR A 189 9.50 -17.00 -3.87
N VAL A 190 10.31 -16.55 -2.92
CA VAL A 190 11.32 -17.34 -2.21
C VAL A 190 11.28 -17.01 -0.73
N ALA A 191 11.60 -17.98 0.11
CA ALA A 191 11.46 -17.89 1.54
C ALA A 191 12.19 -16.69 2.19
N SER A 192 13.41 -16.38 1.71
CA SER A 192 14.19 -15.24 2.25
C SER A 192 13.67 -13.86 1.81
N ASN A 193 12.73 -13.81 0.86
CA ASN A 193 12.12 -12.59 0.34
C ASN A 193 10.68 -12.39 0.81
N ALA A 194 10.23 -13.20 1.79
CA ALA A 194 8.86 -13.22 2.27
C ALA A 194 8.78 -13.22 3.80
N ILE A 195 7.63 -12.83 4.30
CA ILE A 195 7.27 -12.87 5.73
C ILE A 195 5.88 -13.47 5.85
N LEU A 196 5.73 -14.46 6.70
CA LEU A 196 4.44 -15.02 7.10
C LEU A 196 4.05 -14.42 8.45
N ALA A 197 2.93 -13.72 8.53
CA ALA A 197 2.35 -13.24 9.78
C ALA A 197 1.04 -13.97 10.06
N VAL A 198 0.93 -14.61 11.22
CA VAL A 198 -0.27 -15.35 11.63
C VAL A 198 -0.81 -14.74 12.91
N ALA A 199 -2.03 -14.21 12.85
CA ALA A 199 -2.72 -13.60 13.97
C ALA A 199 -4.04 -14.36 14.29
N GLY A 200 -4.30 -14.59 15.57
CA GLY A 200 -5.50 -15.33 16.00
C GLY A 200 -5.38 -15.84 17.42
N ASP A 201 -6.46 -16.39 17.96
CA ASP A 201 -6.42 -17.16 19.23
C ASP A 201 -5.87 -18.55 18.95
N LEU A 202 -4.60 -18.63 18.64
CA LEU A 202 -3.85 -19.80 18.19
C LEU A 202 -2.68 -20.07 19.11
N ARG A 203 -2.32 -21.36 19.26
CA ARG A 203 -1.11 -21.73 19.99
C ARG A 203 0.11 -21.53 19.10
N ILE A 204 1.16 -20.99 19.66
CA ILE A 204 2.42 -20.72 18.94
C ILE A 204 2.97 -22.00 18.29
N ASP A 205 3.02 -23.10 19.04
CA ASP A 205 3.55 -24.38 18.52
C ASP A 205 2.75 -24.89 17.31
N ASP A 206 1.42 -24.72 17.32
CA ASP A 206 0.57 -25.15 16.21
C ASP A 206 0.82 -24.32 14.96
N VAL A 207 0.99 -22.99 15.11
CA VAL A 207 1.35 -22.08 14.01
C VAL A 207 2.71 -22.44 13.45
N VAL A 208 3.71 -22.66 14.29
CA VAL A 208 5.07 -23.03 13.86
C VAL A 208 5.06 -24.36 13.10
N ALA A 209 4.34 -25.36 13.62
CA ALA A 209 4.23 -26.66 12.96
C ALA A 209 3.52 -26.54 11.59
N ALA A 210 2.44 -25.76 11.51
CA ALA A 210 1.72 -25.50 10.25
C ALA A 210 2.59 -24.73 9.24
N ALA A 211 3.30 -23.68 9.68
CA ALA A 211 4.22 -22.94 8.84
C ALA A 211 5.36 -23.83 8.30
N GLN A 212 5.88 -24.75 9.11
CA GLN A 212 6.89 -25.71 8.69
C GLN A 212 6.35 -26.69 7.65
N ARG A 213 5.12 -27.20 7.80
CA ARG A 213 4.48 -28.06 6.79
C ARG A 213 4.15 -27.32 5.49
N ALA A 214 3.66 -26.09 5.62
CA ALA A 214 3.26 -25.26 4.49
C ALA A 214 4.44 -24.75 3.65
N PHE A 215 5.51 -24.32 4.31
CA PHE A 215 6.60 -23.55 3.68
C PHE A 215 8.00 -24.09 3.96
N GLY A 216 8.18 -25.14 4.77
CA GLY A 216 9.51 -25.59 5.20
C GLY A 216 10.43 -26.06 4.06
N ASP A 217 9.85 -26.59 2.98
CA ASP A 217 10.53 -27.00 1.76
C ASP A 217 10.53 -25.93 0.66
N TRP A 218 9.94 -24.73 0.94
CA TRP A 218 9.95 -23.64 -0.02
C TRP A 218 11.38 -23.14 -0.27
N ARG A 219 11.72 -22.89 -1.51
CA ARG A 219 13.09 -22.51 -1.92
C ARG A 219 13.56 -21.26 -1.17
N ARG A 220 14.75 -21.29 -0.60
CA ARG A 220 15.34 -20.17 0.14
C ARG A 220 15.47 -18.92 -0.73
N GLY A 221 16.19 -19.00 -1.85
CA GLY A 221 16.48 -17.89 -2.75
C GLY A 221 17.31 -16.76 -2.10
N ASP A 222 17.40 -15.65 -2.82
CA ASP A 222 18.07 -14.43 -2.37
C ASP A 222 17.06 -13.30 -2.18
N PRO A 223 17.19 -12.45 -1.15
CA PRO A 223 16.32 -11.29 -0.97
C PRO A 223 16.53 -10.27 -2.07
N VAL A 224 15.48 -9.55 -2.41
CA VAL A 224 15.52 -8.49 -3.42
C VAL A 224 16.21 -7.24 -2.86
N VAL A 225 17.10 -6.66 -3.65
CA VAL A 225 17.80 -5.41 -3.35
C VAL A 225 17.03 -4.24 -3.97
N LEU A 226 16.88 -3.18 -3.20
CA LEU A 226 16.23 -1.95 -3.66
C LEU A 226 17.16 -1.12 -4.55
N GLU A 227 16.58 -0.54 -5.59
CA GLU A 227 17.20 0.55 -6.33
C GLU A 227 16.51 1.85 -5.93
N THR A 228 17.29 2.84 -5.49
CA THR A 228 16.78 4.14 -5.06
C THR A 228 16.67 5.09 -6.25
N PRO A 229 15.54 5.83 -6.42
CA PRO A 229 15.34 6.73 -7.54
C PRO A 229 16.38 7.87 -7.55
N SER A 230 17.15 7.97 -8.62
CA SER A 230 18.17 9.02 -8.81
C SER A 230 17.71 10.20 -9.65
N VAL A 231 16.66 10.01 -10.47
CA VAL A 231 16.19 11.04 -11.42
C VAL A 231 15.18 11.96 -10.73
N ALA A 232 15.44 13.26 -10.82
CA ALA A 232 14.52 14.28 -10.33
C ALA A 232 13.32 14.47 -11.27
N ALA A 233 12.14 14.68 -10.71
CA ALA A 233 10.96 15.12 -11.46
C ALA A 233 11.22 16.53 -12.06
N LYS A 234 10.78 16.73 -13.31
CA LYS A 234 11.08 17.97 -14.06
C LYS A 234 9.85 18.81 -14.39
N LYS A 235 8.69 18.17 -14.50
CA LYS A 235 7.45 18.84 -14.91
C LYS A 235 6.53 18.98 -13.71
N PRO A 236 6.35 20.17 -13.14
CA PRO A 236 5.54 20.34 -11.94
C PRO A 236 4.03 20.20 -12.20
N PHE A 237 3.58 20.24 -13.45
CA PHE A 237 2.18 20.09 -13.82
C PHE A 237 2.01 19.11 -14.98
N VAL A 238 1.08 18.17 -14.82
CA VAL A 238 0.59 17.29 -15.89
C VAL A 238 -0.93 17.24 -15.81
N ALA A 239 -1.59 17.20 -16.98
CA ALA A 239 -3.02 17.01 -17.06
C ALA A 239 -3.35 16.07 -18.21
N LEU A 240 -4.40 15.27 -18.01
CA LEU A 240 -5.03 14.45 -19.04
C LEU A 240 -6.49 14.89 -19.15
N ASP A 241 -6.95 15.12 -20.39
CA ASP A 241 -8.34 15.37 -20.66
C ASP A 241 -9.16 14.07 -20.51
N ASP A 242 -10.23 14.14 -19.75
CA ASP A 242 -11.26 13.10 -19.66
C ASP A 242 -12.59 13.73 -20.11
N PRO A 243 -12.96 13.57 -21.40
CA PRO A 243 -14.14 14.25 -21.97
C PRO A 243 -15.49 13.65 -21.55
N GLY A 244 -15.54 12.77 -20.60
CA GLY A 244 -16.77 12.16 -20.08
C GLY A 244 -17.01 12.43 -18.60
N GLY A 245 -16.02 12.93 -17.90
CA GLY A 245 -16.06 13.15 -16.46
C GLY A 245 -16.83 14.42 -16.06
N ALA A 246 -17.64 14.34 -15.02
CA ALA A 246 -18.31 15.53 -14.46
C ALA A 246 -17.40 16.38 -13.56
N GLN A 247 -16.24 15.84 -13.17
CA GLN A 247 -15.29 16.41 -12.22
C GLN A 247 -13.85 16.22 -12.72
N SER A 248 -12.94 16.98 -12.14
CA SER A 248 -11.49 16.75 -12.28
C SER A 248 -10.96 16.12 -11.02
N ASP A 249 -10.23 15.02 -11.19
CA ASP A 249 -9.44 14.39 -10.14
C ASP A 249 -8.07 15.04 -10.08
N LEU A 250 -7.65 15.42 -8.88
CA LEU A 250 -6.43 16.18 -8.62
C LEU A 250 -5.58 15.49 -7.58
N ARG A 251 -4.25 15.48 -7.81
CA ARG A 251 -3.25 15.26 -6.78
C ARG A 251 -2.23 16.39 -6.76
N VAL A 252 -2.05 16.98 -5.58
CA VAL A 252 -0.95 17.91 -5.27
C VAL A 252 0.03 17.14 -4.42
N ALA A 253 1.21 16.84 -4.95
CA ALA A 253 2.12 15.86 -4.39
C ALA A 253 3.55 16.40 -4.23
N TRP A 254 4.28 15.82 -3.29
CA TRP A 254 5.69 16.07 -3.01
C TRP A 254 6.45 14.77 -2.83
N ARG A 255 7.71 14.74 -3.24
CA ARG A 255 8.61 13.66 -2.84
C ARG A 255 8.97 13.80 -1.37
N THR A 256 9.06 12.68 -0.67
CA THR A 256 9.46 12.67 0.73
C THR A 256 10.43 11.52 1.04
N VAL A 257 10.80 11.41 2.29
CA VAL A 257 11.63 10.33 2.83
C VAL A 257 10.86 9.01 2.86
N GLY A 258 11.58 7.89 2.98
CA GLY A 258 10.97 6.58 3.17
C GLY A 258 10.63 6.27 4.63
N ALA A 259 10.00 5.13 4.83
CA ALA A 259 9.47 4.66 6.11
C ALA A 259 10.53 4.52 7.22
N ARG A 260 11.79 4.29 6.85
CA ARG A 260 12.91 4.10 7.80
C ARG A 260 13.58 5.40 8.24
N ALA A 261 13.19 6.53 7.69
CA ALA A 261 13.79 7.82 8.02
C ALA A 261 13.24 8.41 9.33
N ASP A 262 14.04 9.22 10.02
CA ASP A 262 13.65 9.89 11.26
C ASP A 262 12.43 10.81 11.09
N ASP A 263 12.24 11.35 9.89
CA ASP A 263 11.11 12.21 9.55
C ASP A 263 9.82 11.44 9.23
N ALA A 264 9.85 10.12 9.06
CA ALA A 264 8.67 9.33 8.73
C ALA A 264 7.55 9.51 9.77
N ARG A 265 7.89 9.45 11.05
CA ARG A 265 6.91 9.61 12.13
C ARG A 265 6.36 11.04 12.25
N PRO A 266 7.18 12.10 12.22
CA PRO A 266 6.69 13.48 12.11
C PRO A 266 5.77 13.72 10.91
N LEU A 267 6.05 13.11 9.74
CA LEU A 267 5.18 13.23 8.57
C LEU A 267 3.82 12.54 8.74
N GLN A 268 3.75 11.43 9.46
CA GLN A 268 2.47 10.82 9.82
C GLN A 268 1.64 11.72 10.76
N VAL A 269 2.29 12.51 11.63
CA VAL A 269 1.59 13.53 12.43
C VAL A 269 1.06 14.63 11.53
N VAL A 270 1.85 15.10 10.56
CA VAL A 270 1.44 16.13 9.58
C VAL A 270 0.26 15.65 8.74
N GLU A 271 0.29 14.42 8.25
CA GLU A 271 -0.81 13.77 7.53
C GLU A 271 -2.10 13.84 8.35
N ARG A 272 -2.06 13.39 9.60
CA ARG A 272 -3.23 13.37 10.49
C ARG A 272 -3.72 14.75 10.92
N LEU A 273 -2.86 15.76 10.96
CA LEU A 273 -3.30 17.16 11.15
C LEU A 273 -4.12 17.66 9.96
N LEU A 274 -3.77 17.20 8.72
CA LEU A 274 -4.51 17.52 7.51
C LEU A 274 -5.78 16.69 7.38
N ASP A 275 -5.68 15.36 7.58
CA ASP A 275 -6.75 14.42 7.28
C ASP A 275 -6.83 13.29 8.32
N ASP A 276 -7.46 13.56 9.45
CA ASP A 276 -7.83 12.54 10.43
C ASP A 276 -9.20 12.84 11.04
N GLY A 277 -10.23 12.50 10.27
CA GLY A 277 -11.64 12.65 10.63
C GLY A 277 -12.23 14.02 10.32
N LEU A 278 -13.53 14.16 10.60
CA LEU A 278 -14.34 15.30 10.18
C LEU A 278 -13.89 16.68 10.73
N ALA A 279 -13.11 16.69 11.80
CA ALA A 279 -12.56 17.93 12.38
C ALA A 279 -11.15 18.26 11.88
N ALA A 280 -10.62 17.50 10.90
CA ALA A 280 -9.32 17.75 10.31
C ALA A 280 -9.34 18.99 9.40
N ARG A 281 -8.15 19.55 9.14
CA ARG A 281 -8.04 20.83 8.41
C ARG A 281 -8.60 20.78 7.00
N LEU A 282 -8.36 19.67 6.27
CA LEU A 282 -8.88 19.48 4.91
C LEU A 282 -10.40 19.43 4.90
N GLN A 283 -11.00 18.57 5.74
CA GLN A 283 -12.45 18.44 5.81
C GLN A 283 -13.09 19.79 6.13
N LYS A 284 -12.62 20.47 7.17
CA LYS A 284 -13.15 21.77 7.58
C LYS A 284 -13.03 22.81 6.46
N ARG A 285 -11.85 23.03 5.88
CA ARG A 285 -11.61 24.12 4.93
C ARG A 285 -12.19 23.82 3.54
N VAL A 286 -12.00 22.60 3.04
CA VAL A 286 -12.36 22.24 1.66
C VAL A 286 -13.83 21.88 1.53
N VAL A 287 -14.35 21.09 2.47
CA VAL A 287 -15.72 20.59 2.41
C VAL A 287 -16.67 21.56 3.11
N ASP A 288 -16.50 21.81 4.41
CA ASP A 288 -17.50 22.54 5.21
C ASP A 288 -17.53 24.03 4.91
N GLU A 289 -16.36 24.71 4.84
CA GLU A 289 -16.30 26.16 4.67
C GLU A 289 -16.44 26.61 3.20
N LYS A 290 -15.85 25.85 2.27
CA LYS A 290 -15.75 26.26 0.86
C LYS A 290 -16.59 25.44 -0.12
N GLY A 291 -17.05 24.26 0.26
CA GLY A 291 -17.84 23.38 -0.61
C GLY A 291 -17.14 23.08 -1.95
N LEU A 292 -15.81 22.87 -1.91
CA LEU A 292 -15.03 22.66 -3.12
C LEU A 292 -15.12 21.21 -3.60
N ALA A 293 -15.08 20.26 -2.69
CA ALA A 293 -15.12 18.84 -2.95
C ALA A 293 -16.07 18.13 -1.97
N TYR A 294 -16.63 17.00 -2.39
CA TYR A 294 -17.33 16.09 -1.48
C TYR A 294 -16.37 15.21 -0.72
N HIS A 295 -15.27 14.83 -1.37
CA HIS A 295 -14.20 14.03 -0.78
C HIS A 295 -12.86 14.69 -1.03
N VAL A 296 -12.05 14.76 0.01
CA VAL A 296 -10.67 15.23 -0.01
C VAL A 296 -9.87 14.39 0.95
N SER A 297 -8.65 14.06 0.59
CA SER A 297 -7.75 13.27 1.44
C SER A 297 -6.32 13.81 1.41
N ALA A 298 -5.55 13.48 2.43
CA ALA A 298 -4.10 13.58 2.42
C ALA A 298 -3.50 12.24 2.83
N GLY A 299 -2.38 11.87 2.22
CA GLY A 299 -1.68 10.63 2.47
C GLY A 299 -0.18 10.76 2.35
N ALA A 300 0.53 9.89 3.07
CA ALA A 300 1.96 9.72 2.98
C ALA A 300 2.27 8.26 2.59
N ASP A 301 2.53 8.02 1.31
CA ASP A 301 3.01 6.73 0.82
C ASP A 301 4.51 6.62 1.12
N LEU A 302 4.86 5.93 2.19
CA LEU A 302 6.23 5.76 2.64
C LEU A 302 6.73 4.37 2.23
N PHE A 303 7.49 4.30 1.12
CA PHE A 303 8.23 3.10 0.75
C PHE A 303 9.46 2.93 1.67
N GLU A 304 10.22 1.89 1.52
CA GLU A 304 11.35 1.62 2.41
C GLU A 304 12.38 2.77 2.47
N ASP A 305 12.72 3.39 1.34
CA ASP A 305 13.81 4.37 1.19
C ASP A 305 13.38 5.77 0.76
N VAL A 306 12.24 5.89 0.10
CA VAL A 306 11.65 7.14 -0.39
C VAL A 306 10.15 7.13 -0.20
N GLY A 307 9.47 8.24 -0.48
CA GLY A 307 8.02 8.31 -0.38
C GLY A 307 7.41 9.47 -1.16
N ALA A 308 6.11 9.53 -1.13
CA ALA A 308 5.31 10.64 -1.63
C ALA A 308 4.36 11.12 -0.54
N PHE A 309 4.17 12.41 -0.43
CA PHE A 309 3.08 13.01 0.33
C PHE A 309 2.13 13.67 -0.65
N ASP A 310 0.84 13.47 -0.54
CA ASP A 310 -0.12 14.10 -1.43
C ASP A 310 -1.38 14.60 -0.74
N VAL A 311 -2.05 15.52 -1.42
CA VAL A 311 -3.43 15.95 -1.16
C VAL A 311 -4.23 15.66 -2.42
N ALA A 312 -5.25 14.83 -2.29
CA ALA A 312 -6.11 14.39 -3.39
C ALA A 312 -7.54 14.91 -3.23
N ALA A 313 -8.19 15.24 -4.32
CA ALA A 313 -9.60 15.64 -4.33
C ALA A 313 -10.24 15.49 -5.72
N SER A 314 -11.54 15.22 -5.75
CA SER A 314 -12.38 15.31 -6.92
C SER A 314 -13.23 16.59 -6.87
N VAL A 315 -13.09 17.47 -7.84
CA VAL A 315 -13.73 18.79 -7.86
C VAL A 315 -14.38 19.12 -9.21
N ALA A 316 -15.38 19.97 -9.24
CA ALA A 316 -15.87 20.54 -10.50
C ALA A 316 -14.71 21.23 -11.26
N HIS A 317 -14.60 21.04 -12.58
CA HIS A 317 -13.45 21.46 -13.41
C HIS A 317 -12.99 22.89 -13.16
N GLY A 318 -13.93 23.85 -13.07
CA GLY A 318 -13.61 25.25 -12.81
C GLY A 318 -13.11 25.56 -11.39
N LYS A 319 -13.28 24.64 -10.43
CA LYS A 319 -12.82 24.78 -9.04
C LYS A 319 -11.40 24.25 -8.82
N ALA A 320 -10.84 23.53 -9.78
CA ALA A 320 -9.52 22.92 -9.68
C ALA A 320 -8.40 23.90 -9.24
N PRO A 321 -8.27 25.12 -9.81
CA PRO A 321 -7.26 26.07 -9.36
C PRO A 321 -7.43 26.52 -7.90
N THR A 322 -8.69 26.61 -7.45
CA THR A 322 -8.98 26.97 -6.06
C THR A 322 -8.57 25.83 -5.13
N MET A 323 -8.86 24.58 -5.48
CA MET A 323 -8.46 23.42 -4.69
C MET A 323 -6.94 23.31 -4.57
N VAL A 324 -6.20 23.45 -5.69
CA VAL A 324 -4.73 23.45 -5.67
C VAL A 324 -4.19 24.56 -4.77
N ARG A 325 -4.76 25.77 -4.85
CA ARG A 325 -4.36 26.89 -3.98
C ARG A 325 -4.57 26.57 -2.50
N GLU A 326 -5.72 26.00 -2.14
CA GLU A 326 -6.01 25.63 -0.75
C GLU A 326 -5.05 24.55 -0.24
N ALA A 327 -4.77 23.51 -1.05
CA ALA A 327 -3.80 22.48 -0.69
C ALA A 327 -2.40 23.08 -0.44
N LEU A 328 -1.91 23.91 -1.38
CA LEU A 328 -0.60 24.58 -1.24
C LEU A 328 -0.56 25.56 -0.05
N GLN A 329 -1.68 26.22 0.26
CA GLN A 329 -1.76 27.13 1.39
C GLN A 329 -1.73 26.37 2.72
N MET A 330 -2.55 25.32 2.87
CA MET A 330 -2.60 24.53 4.12
C MET A 330 -1.28 23.83 4.42
N THR A 331 -0.63 23.27 3.40
CA THR A 331 0.69 22.65 3.56
C THR A 331 1.77 23.69 3.93
N ARG A 332 1.71 24.89 3.34
CA ARG A 332 2.60 26.02 3.70
C ARG A 332 2.34 26.48 5.16
N GLU A 333 1.09 26.56 5.59
CA GLU A 333 0.74 26.90 6.98
C GLU A 333 1.37 25.90 7.97
N LEU A 334 1.32 24.60 7.67
CA LEU A 334 1.98 23.56 8.49
C LEU A 334 3.51 23.66 8.47
N ALA A 335 4.10 24.11 7.37
CA ALA A 335 5.55 24.30 7.24
C ALA A 335 6.06 25.55 7.98
N THR A 336 5.22 26.57 8.14
CA THR A 336 5.63 27.86 8.68
C THR A 336 5.14 28.16 10.09
N SER A 337 4.16 27.41 10.59
CA SER A 337 3.55 27.62 11.89
C SER A 337 3.35 26.30 12.63
N VAL A 338 3.61 26.28 13.91
CA VAL A 338 3.35 25.13 14.76
C VAL A 338 1.85 24.86 14.89
N ALA A 339 1.47 23.61 14.90
CA ALA A 339 0.09 23.22 15.15
C ALA A 339 -0.31 23.55 16.61
N PRO A 340 -1.54 24.02 16.85
CA PRO A 340 -2.04 24.21 18.20
C PRO A 340 -2.03 22.89 19.00
N ASP A 341 -1.71 22.97 20.29
CA ASP A 341 -1.68 21.81 21.19
C ASP A 341 -2.97 20.98 21.14
N ALA A 342 -4.12 21.65 21.08
CA ALA A 342 -5.42 20.98 21.03
C ALA A 342 -5.60 20.11 19.75
N GLU A 343 -5.03 20.55 18.60
CA GLU A 343 -5.04 19.75 17.37
C GLU A 343 -4.10 18.55 17.49
N LEU A 344 -2.89 18.78 18.00
CA LEU A 344 -1.89 17.74 18.19
C LEU A 344 -2.39 16.67 19.17
N ASP A 345 -3.00 17.06 20.28
CA ASP A 345 -3.58 16.15 21.26
C ASP A 345 -4.75 15.33 20.68
N ARG A 346 -5.57 15.94 19.82
CA ARG A 346 -6.62 15.20 19.09
C ARG A 346 -6.02 14.13 18.21
N VAL A 347 -5.01 14.47 17.41
CA VAL A 347 -4.32 13.55 16.51
C VAL A 347 -3.66 12.41 17.28
N ARG A 348 -2.98 12.72 18.40
CA ARG A 348 -2.37 11.71 19.29
C ARG A 348 -3.42 10.73 19.84
N ARG A 349 -4.54 11.22 20.37
CA ARG A 349 -5.62 10.35 20.89
C ARG A 349 -6.18 9.44 19.82
N ARG A 350 -6.41 9.96 18.60
CA ARG A 350 -6.94 9.18 17.48
C ARG A 350 -5.95 8.13 17.00
N TYR A 351 -4.66 8.47 16.92
CA TYR A 351 -3.63 7.50 16.58
C TYR A 351 -3.54 6.37 17.60
N VAL A 352 -3.50 6.70 18.89
CA VAL A 352 -3.54 5.68 19.95
C VAL A 352 -4.74 4.75 19.80
N TRP A 353 -5.91 5.31 19.54
CA TRP A 353 -7.12 4.53 19.33
C TRP A 353 -7.00 3.63 18.09
N SER A 354 -6.54 4.15 16.97
CA SER A 354 -6.38 3.34 15.75
C SER A 354 -5.40 2.18 15.94
N GLN A 355 -4.30 2.38 16.67
CA GLN A 355 -3.36 1.31 16.97
C GLN A 355 -3.94 0.24 17.92
N ARG A 356 -4.79 0.63 18.87
CA ARG A 356 -5.50 -0.31 19.73
C ARG A 356 -6.53 -1.14 18.97
N ALA A 357 -7.20 -0.53 18.01
CA ALA A 357 -8.20 -1.22 17.19
C ALA A 357 -7.61 -2.37 16.36
N LEU A 358 -6.30 -2.32 16.04
CA LEU A 358 -5.63 -3.44 15.36
C LEU A 358 -5.67 -4.74 16.18
N LEU A 359 -5.73 -4.66 17.51
CA LEU A 359 -5.85 -5.85 18.37
C LEU A 359 -7.23 -6.54 18.25
N ASP A 360 -8.21 -5.85 17.69
CA ASP A 360 -9.55 -6.40 17.50
C ASP A 360 -9.70 -7.16 16.17
N VAL A 361 -8.81 -6.89 15.20
CA VAL A 361 -8.87 -7.44 13.84
C VAL A 361 -7.58 -8.18 13.52
N PRO A 362 -7.54 -9.53 13.58
CA PRO A 362 -6.32 -10.31 13.33
C PRO A 362 -5.63 -9.97 12.01
N ARG A 363 -6.40 -9.76 10.93
CA ARG A 363 -5.88 -9.33 9.62
C ARG A 363 -5.05 -8.04 9.72
N ASP A 364 -5.60 -7.01 10.35
CA ASP A 364 -4.96 -5.69 10.43
C ASP A 364 -3.70 -5.76 11.30
N LEU A 365 -3.75 -6.58 12.35
CA LEU A 365 -2.59 -6.84 13.21
C LEU A 365 -1.48 -7.55 12.42
N ALA A 366 -1.83 -8.59 11.64
CA ALA A 366 -0.89 -9.29 10.77
C ALA A 366 -0.29 -8.34 9.72
N SER A 367 -1.11 -7.45 9.15
CA SER A 367 -0.68 -6.44 8.19
C SER A 367 0.32 -5.46 8.80
N PHE A 368 0.03 -4.91 9.98
CA PHE A 368 0.93 -3.99 10.67
C PHE A 368 2.33 -4.60 10.88
N TYR A 369 2.39 -5.81 11.42
CA TYR A 369 3.68 -6.45 11.68
C TYR A 369 4.34 -7.02 10.43
N GLY A 370 3.59 -7.69 9.56
CA GLY A 370 4.12 -8.38 8.38
C GLY A 370 4.66 -7.40 7.35
N SER A 371 3.87 -6.41 6.93
CA SER A 371 4.31 -5.39 5.98
C SER A 371 5.42 -4.51 6.58
N GLY A 372 5.29 -4.12 7.85
CA GLY A 372 6.31 -3.36 8.55
C GLY A 372 7.67 -4.08 8.55
N ARG A 373 7.69 -5.38 8.88
CA ARG A 373 8.91 -6.19 8.83
C ARG A 373 9.50 -6.30 7.44
N LEU A 374 8.65 -6.40 6.42
CA LEU A 374 9.09 -6.45 5.02
C LEU A 374 9.80 -5.15 4.60
N LEU A 375 9.32 -4.01 5.10
CA LEU A 375 9.93 -2.69 4.92
C LEU A 375 11.16 -2.45 5.85
N GLY A 376 11.53 -3.43 6.67
CA GLY A 376 12.66 -3.33 7.60
C GLY A 376 12.36 -2.51 8.86
N LEU A 377 11.08 -2.34 9.21
CA LEU A 377 10.65 -1.69 10.45
C LEU A 377 10.60 -2.71 11.59
N ASP A 378 11.35 -2.46 12.66
CA ASP A 378 11.31 -3.27 13.89
C ASP A 378 10.47 -2.59 14.97
N GLU A 379 9.19 -2.39 14.67
CA GLU A 379 8.27 -1.70 15.57
C GLU A 379 7.27 -2.65 16.22
N THR A 380 6.86 -2.30 17.44
CA THR A 380 5.70 -2.85 18.12
C THR A 380 4.59 -1.81 18.13
N LEU A 381 3.34 -2.20 18.41
CA LEU A 381 2.25 -1.23 18.61
C LEU A 381 2.61 -0.21 19.70
N ALA A 382 3.22 -0.68 20.80
CA ALA A 382 3.65 0.20 21.90
C ALA A 382 4.75 1.17 21.46
N SER A 383 5.78 0.72 20.74
CA SER A 383 6.86 1.58 20.25
C SER A 383 6.37 2.55 19.18
N ALA A 384 5.49 2.12 18.29
CA ALA A 384 4.88 2.97 17.27
C ALA A 384 4.06 4.10 17.91
N VAL A 385 3.25 3.77 18.94
CA VAL A 385 2.51 4.79 19.71
C VAL A 385 3.44 5.71 20.48
N ALA A 386 4.45 5.16 21.15
CA ALA A 386 5.40 5.98 21.92
C ALA A 386 6.12 6.98 21.00
N SER A 387 6.66 6.53 19.87
CA SER A 387 7.37 7.38 18.90
C SER A 387 6.45 8.44 18.28
N PHE A 388 5.17 8.10 18.01
CA PHE A 388 4.20 9.05 17.47
C PHE A 388 3.81 10.13 18.49
N VAL A 389 3.52 9.73 19.72
CA VAL A 389 3.12 10.66 20.80
C VAL A 389 4.27 11.59 21.21
N ASP A 390 5.53 11.13 21.07
CA ASP A 390 6.74 11.92 21.34
C ASP A 390 7.01 13.02 20.30
N VAL A 391 6.35 12.99 19.15
CA VAL A 391 6.46 14.07 18.16
C VAL A 391 5.81 15.34 18.71
N ASP A 392 6.60 16.38 18.95
CA ASP A 392 6.10 17.69 19.33
C ASP A 392 5.72 18.55 18.09
N ALA A 393 5.10 19.69 18.34
CA ALA A 393 4.61 20.58 17.29
C ALA A 393 5.75 21.12 16.41
N GLU A 394 6.94 21.34 16.98
CA GLU A 394 8.10 21.85 16.24
C GLU A 394 8.73 20.78 15.35
N ARG A 395 8.84 19.53 15.79
CA ARG A 395 9.29 18.40 14.96
C ARG A 395 8.33 18.16 13.80
N ALA A 396 7.01 18.23 14.03
CA ALA A 396 6.01 18.13 12.97
C ALA A 396 6.15 19.27 11.95
N ARG A 397 6.30 20.53 12.43
CA ARG A 397 6.52 21.70 11.58
C ARG A 397 7.80 21.56 10.76
N ALA A 398 8.90 21.16 11.39
CA ALA A 398 10.18 20.99 10.69
C ALA A 398 10.14 19.91 9.61
N ALA A 399 9.42 18.82 9.83
CA ALA A 399 9.19 17.79 8.79
C ALA A 399 8.31 18.34 7.66
N ALA A 400 7.25 19.06 7.97
CA ALA A 400 6.41 19.72 6.98
C ALA A 400 7.22 20.74 6.14
N GLU A 401 8.11 21.53 6.76
CA GLU A 401 8.98 22.49 6.07
C GLU A 401 9.92 21.80 5.06
N ARG A 402 10.52 20.67 5.46
CA ARG A 402 11.41 19.90 4.55
C ARG A 402 10.66 19.36 3.33
N VAL A 403 9.43 18.90 3.50
CA VAL A 403 8.62 18.33 2.40
C VAL A 403 7.97 19.44 1.59
N PHE A 404 7.22 20.33 2.21
CA PHE A 404 6.41 21.34 1.53
C PHE A 404 7.20 22.58 1.11
N GLY A 405 8.42 22.76 1.61
CA GLY A 405 9.39 23.73 1.09
C GLY A 405 10.03 23.31 -0.24
N ALA A 406 9.89 22.02 -0.64
CA ALA A 406 10.32 21.53 -1.92
C ALA A 406 9.30 21.82 -3.03
N GLN A 407 9.66 21.50 -4.29
CA GLN A 407 8.78 21.65 -5.45
C GLN A 407 7.52 20.79 -5.29
N ALA A 408 6.36 21.41 -5.36
CA ALA A 408 5.08 20.73 -5.49
C ALA A 408 4.86 20.28 -6.93
N PHE A 409 4.18 19.13 -7.09
CA PHE A 409 3.76 18.56 -8.36
C PHE A 409 2.26 18.42 -8.38
N VAL A 410 1.64 18.74 -9.51
CA VAL A 410 0.18 18.61 -9.67
C VAL A 410 -0.11 17.71 -10.85
N ALA A 411 -0.84 16.64 -10.59
CA ALA A 411 -1.47 15.78 -11.59
C ALA A 411 -2.97 16.04 -11.60
N CYS A 412 -3.57 16.07 -12.80
CA CYS A 412 -4.98 16.27 -12.98
C CYS A 412 -5.52 15.38 -14.10
N VAL A 413 -6.69 14.78 -13.88
CA VAL A 413 -7.47 14.06 -14.89
C VAL A 413 -8.85 14.70 -14.95
N GLY A 414 -9.30 15.10 -16.15
CA GLY A 414 -10.59 15.75 -16.37
C GLY A 414 -10.52 16.95 -17.32
N GLU A 415 -11.67 17.48 -17.71
CA GLU A 415 -11.77 18.63 -18.63
C GLU A 415 -11.39 19.96 -17.97
N LEU A 416 -10.08 20.22 -17.87
CA LEU A 416 -9.62 21.50 -17.34
C LEU A 416 -9.76 22.64 -18.38
N PRO A 417 -10.48 23.73 -18.06
CA PRO A 417 -10.43 24.93 -18.88
C PRO A 417 -8.99 25.45 -19.02
N ARG A 418 -8.59 25.92 -20.20
CA ARG A 418 -7.26 26.48 -20.45
C ARG A 418 -6.86 27.61 -19.47
N SER A 419 -7.86 28.36 -18.97
CA SER A 419 -7.64 29.38 -17.94
C SER A 419 -7.29 28.75 -16.58
N ALA A 420 -7.90 27.63 -16.23
CA ALA A 420 -7.61 26.86 -15.01
C ALA A 420 -6.19 26.29 -15.05
N GLU A 421 -5.81 25.65 -16.15
CA GLU A 421 -4.42 25.17 -16.35
C GLU A 421 -3.38 26.27 -16.15
N ARG A 422 -3.59 27.46 -16.78
CA ARG A 422 -2.68 28.60 -16.63
C ARG A 422 -2.57 29.07 -15.19
N GLN A 423 -3.70 29.11 -14.46
CA GLN A 423 -3.70 29.47 -13.04
C GLN A 423 -2.92 28.46 -12.19
N ILE A 424 -3.11 27.17 -12.42
CA ILE A 424 -2.37 26.13 -11.69
C ILE A 424 -0.87 26.24 -11.96
N LYS A 425 -0.47 26.33 -13.25
CA LYS A 425 0.94 26.48 -13.64
C LYS A 425 1.60 27.73 -13.05
N ALA A 426 0.85 28.80 -12.82
CA ALA A 426 1.37 30.03 -12.21
C ALA A 426 1.55 29.92 -10.69
N MET A 427 1.02 28.90 -10.04
CA MET A 427 1.18 28.66 -8.59
C MET A 427 2.38 27.76 -8.27
N LEU A 428 2.89 27.02 -9.26
CA LEU A 428 3.98 26.03 -9.17
C LEU A 428 5.32 26.59 -9.64
#